data_43c5513a160cd3da32a4b3d8120510c0
#
_entry.id   43c5513a160cd3da32a4b3d8120510c0
#
_cell.length_a   1.000
_cell.length_b   1.000
_cell.length_c   1.000
_cell.angle_alpha   90.00
_cell.angle_beta   90.00
_cell.angle_gamma   90.00
#
_symmetry.space_group_name_H-M   'P 1'
#
loop_
_entity.id
_entity.type
_entity.pdbx_description
1 polymer ?
#
loop_
_entity_poly.entity_id
_entity_poly.type
_entity_poly.pdbx_seq_one_letter_code
_entity_poly.pdbx_strand_id
1 'polypeptide(L)'
;IIGRISSGQPYTPTNPGSQLTTQFENSAQKPQTFVFDINMYKVFTLGKTKFRLFTKIFNVFDRLNQVSVYPSTGYSENPYRSLAEREILSQNPNLTLQEINLRPNYYGKPRKILIGIKFNL
;
A
#
# COMPACT_ATOMS: atom_id res chain seq x y z
N ILE A 1 17.24 -10.30 -6.61
CA ILE A 1 15.99 -9.69 -7.12
C ILE A 1 14.85 -10.57 -6.62
N ILE A 2 13.82 -9.97 -6.04
CA ILE A 2 12.64 -10.66 -5.56
C ILE A 2 11.43 -9.94 -6.12
N GLY A 3 10.63 -10.63 -6.94
CA GLY A 3 9.33 -10.16 -7.40
C GLY A 3 8.23 -10.93 -6.68
N ARG A 4 7.19 -10.23 -6.22
CA ARG A 4 6.01 -10.82 -5.59
C ARG A 4 4.77 -10.26 -6.24
N ILE A 5 3.93 -11.15 -6.73
CA ILE A 5 2.61 -10.84 -7.26
C ILE A 5 1.61 -11.61 -6.40
N SER A 6 0.62 -10.93 -5.88
CA SER A 6 -0.46 -11.56 -5.12
C SER A 6 -1.79 -11.14 -5.72
N SER A 7 -2.67 -12.12 -5.94
CA SER A 7 -4.09 -11.84 -6.16
C SER A 7 -4.65 -11.09 -4.95
N GLY A 8 -5.63 -10.22 -5.14
CA GLY A 8 -6.27 -9.52 -4.05
C GLY A 8 -6.85 -10.49 -3.03
N GLN A 9 -6.77 -10.13 -1.77
CA GLN A 9 -7.46 -10.87 -0.71
C GLN A 9 -8.98 -10.71 -0.85
N PRO A 10 -9.78 -11.71 -0.50
CA PRO A 10 -11.23 -11.58 -0.48
C PRO A 10 -11.66 -10.55 0.57
N TYR A 11 -12.77 -9.88 0.31
CA TYR A 11 -13.43 -9.00 1.27
C TYR A 11 -14.95 -9.11 1.13
N THR A 12 -15.68 -8.69 2.17
CA THR A 12 -17.13 -8.67 2.18
C THR A 12 -17.62 -7.29 1.75
N PRO A 13 -18.30 -7.17 0.59
CA PRO A 13 -18.92 -5.91 0.18
C PRO A 13 -20.01 -5.48 1.14
N THR A 14 -20.12 -4.19 1.40
CA THR A 14 -21.26 -3.60 2.14
C THR A 14 -22.03 -2.67 1.24
N ASN A 15 -23.35 -2.86 1.18
CA ASN A 15 -24.24 -1.87 0.57
C ASN A 15 -24.65 -0.84 1.63
N PRO A 16 -24.41 0.47 1.40
CA PRO A 16 -24.94 1.50 2.27
C PRO A 16 -26.49 1.42 2.26
N GLY A 17 -27.08 0.88 3.30
CA GLY A 17 -28.53 0.77 3.44
C GLY A 17 -29.11 -0.66 3.53
N SER A 18 -28.31 -1.72 3.37
CA SER A 18 -28.78 -3.08 3.61
C SER A 18 -28.09 -3.72 4.82
N GLN A 19 -28.89 -4.25 5.74
CA GLN A 19 -28.41 -4.99 6.92
C GLN A 19 -28.06 -6.46 6.61
N LEU A 20 -28.13 -6.89 5.35
CA LEU A 20 -27.93 -8.28 4.94
C LEU A 20 -26.50 -8.49 4.42
N THR A 21 -25.55 -8.57 5.34
CA THR A 21 -24.14 -8.78 5.01
C THR A 21 -23.71 -10.25 4.99
N THR A 22 -24.46 -11.14 5.65
CA THR A 22 -24.04 -12.54 5.85
C THR A 22 -24.11 -13.42 4.60
N GLN A 23 -24.90 -13.08 3.59
CA GLN A 23 -24.99 -13.85 2.35
C GLN A 23 -23.86 -13.61 1.36
N PHE A 24 -23.06 -12.56 1.57
CA PHE A 24 -22.01 -12.14 0.63
C PHE A 24 -20.62 -12.05 1.29
N GLU A 25 -20.41 -12.85 2.34
CA GLU A 25 -19.08 -12.91 2.97
C GLU A 25 -18.02 -13.33 1.95
N ASN A 26 -16.93 -12.56 1.90
CA ASN A 26 -15.79 -12.82 1.03
C ASN A 26 -16.13 -12.97 -0.46
N SER A 27 -17.23 -12.36 -0.92
CA SER A 27 -17.72 -12.48 -2.29
C SER A 27 -16.98 -11.61 -3.31
N ALA A 28 -16.17 -10.66 -2.86
CA ALA A 28 -15.39 -9.79 -3.72
C ALA A 28 -13.89 -9.89 -3.43
N GLN A 29 -13.05 -9.43 -4.36
CA GLN A 29 -11.60 -9.45 -4.24
C GLN A 29 -11.04 -8.05 -4.31
N LYS A 30 -10.06 -7.77 -3.44
CA LYS A 30 -9.26 -6.54 -3.47
C LYS A 30 -8.43 -6.52 -4.75
N PRO A 31 -7.95 -5.34 -5.19
CA PRO A 31 -7.01 -5.23 -6.29
C PRO A 31 -5.72 -6.05 -6.09
N GLN A 32 -5.14 -6.50 -7.18
CA GLN A 32 -3.87 -7.23 -7.14
C GLN A 32 -2.74 -6.35 -6.63
N THR A 33 -1.87 -6.93 -5.81
CA THR A 33 -0.65 -6.28 -5.36
C THR A 33 0.56 -6.79 -6.13
N PHE A 34 1.45 -5.86 -6.46
CA PHE A 34 2.70 -6.14 -7.13
C PHE A 34 3.84 -5.42 -6.43
N VAL A 35 4.82 -6.17 -5.94
CA VAL A 35 6.01 -5.63 -5.25
C VAL A 35 7.25 -6.21 -5.90
N PHE A 36 8.18 -5.34 -6.24
CA PHE A 36 9.46 -5.73 -6.80
C PHE A 36 10.60 -5.14 -5.97
N ASP A 37 11.43 -6.02 -5.40
CA ASP A 37 12.51 -5.66 -4.50
C ASP A 37 13.85 -6.04 -5.13
N ILE A 38 14.83 -5.16 -5.03
CA ILE A 38 16.21 -5.41 -5.48
C ILE A 38 17.14 -5.38 -4.27
N ASN A 39 18.00 -6.37 -4.19
CA ASN A 39 19.06 -6.44 -3.21
C ASN A 39 20.39 -6.70 -3.93
N MET A 40 21.31 -5.77 -3.82
CA MET A 40 22.64 -5.81 -4.44
C MET A 40 23.70 -5.66 -3.39
N TYR A 41 24.83 -6.30 -3.59
CA TYR A 41 26.01 -6.07 -2.78
C TYR A 41 27.28 -6.21 -3.63
N LYS A 42 28.32 -5.50 -3.23
CA LYS A 42 29.66 -5.62 -3.79
C LYS A 42 30.68 -5.69 -2.65
N VAL A 43 31.57 -6.65 -2.75
CA VAL A 43 32.66 -6.82 -1.79
C VAL A 43 33.90 -6.19 -2.36
N PHE A 44 34.58 -5.42 -1.53
CA PHE A 44 35.85 -4.80 -1.81
C PHE A 44 36.87 -5.27 -0.79
N THR A 45 38.10 -5.44 -1.22
CA THR A 45 39.24 -5.75 -0.35
C THR A 45 40.26 -4.61 -0.40
N LEU A 46 40.54 -4.04 0.72
CA LEU A 46 41.55 -2.98 0.87
C LEU A 46 42.62 -3.45 1.87
N GLY A 47 43.76 -3.87 1.36
CA GLY A 47 44.80 -4.51 2.17
C GLY A 47 44.27 -5.80 2.82
N LYS A 48 44.31 -5.86 4.16
CA LYS A 48 43.81 -7.01 4.94
C LYS A 48 42.31 -6.92 5.32
N THR A 49 41.67 -5.77 5.08
CA THR A 49 40.30 -5.51 5.48
C THR A 49 39.34 -5.72 4.30
N LYS A 50 38.25 -6.46 4.56
CA LYS A 50 37.17 -6.65 3.61
C LYS A 50 35.94 -5.83 4.03
N PHE A 51 35.38 -5.11 3.09
CA PHE A 51 34.14 -4.39 3.31
C PHE A 51 33.11 -4.72 2.22
N ARG A 52 31.85 -4.74 2.62
CA ARG A 52 30.74 -5.02 1.74
C ARG A 52 29.84 -3.80 1.66
N LEU A 53 29.76 -3.22 0.48
CA LEU A 53 28.75 -2.22 0.17
C LEU A 53 27.45 -2.97 -0.21
N PHE A 54 26.32 -2.58 0.36
CA PHE A 54 25.03 -3.15 -0.01
C PHE A 54 24.00 -2.06 -0.28
N THR A 55 23.11 -2.36 -1.22
CA THR A 55 21.96 -1.52 -1.55
C THR A 55 20.74 -2.41 -1.59
N LYS A 56 19.70 -2.02 -0.85
CA LYS A 56 18.39 -2.67 -0.88
C LYS A 56 17.35 -1.66 -1.31
N ILE A 57 16.60 -1.97 -2.34
CA ILE A 57 15.50 -1.14 -2.84
C ILE A 57 14.23 -1.96 -2.71
N PHE A 58 13.30 -1.49 -1.90
CA PHE A 58 11.99 -2.08 -1.72
C PHE A 58 10.98 -1.31 -2.55
N ASN A 59 10.04 -2.02 -3.17
CA ASN A 59 9.02 -1.47 -4.04
C ASN A 59 9.63 -0.55 -5.12
N VAL A 60 10.50 -1.11 -5.96
CA VAL A 60 11.30 -0.38 -6.97
C VAL A 60 10.44 0.54 -7.85
N PHE A 61 9.26 0.09 -8.23
CA PHE A 61 8.34 0.84 -9.09
C PHE A 61 7.51 1.88 -8.35
N ASP A 62 7.68 2.00 -7.04
CA ASP A 62 6.90 2.91 -6.18
C ASP A 62 5.38 2.77 -6.37
N ARG A 63 4.93 1.55 -6.63
CA ARG A 63 3.52 1.28 -6.87
C ARG A 63 2.72 1.45 -5.57
N LEU A 64 1.66 2.23 -5.63
CA LEU A 64 0.67 2.33 -4.58
C LEU A 64 -0.21 1.06 -4.56
N ASN A 65 0.28 0.02 -3.91
CA ASN A 65 -0.47 -1.23 -3.75
C ASN A 65 -1.61 -1.04 -2.75
N GLN A 66 -2.83 -1.34 -3.16
CA GLN A 66 -4.01 -1.26 -2.31
C GLN A 66 -4.08 -2.49 -1.40
N VAL A 67 -3.82 -2.34 -0.10
CA VAL A 67 -3.83 -3.43 0.89
C VAL A 67 -5.13 -3.49 1.68
N SER A 68 -5.80 -2.36 1.83
CA SER A 68 -7.15 -2.25 2.39
C SER A 68 -8.05 -1.50 1.43
N VAL A 69 -9.34 -1.80 1.47
CA VAL A 69 -10.34 -1.19 0.58
C VAL A 69 -11.56 -0.77 1.38
N TYR A 70 -12.28 0.21 0.87
CA TYR A 70 -13.62 0.52 1.37
C TYR A 70 -14.57 -0.61 0.94
N PRO A 71 -15.29 -1.24 1.88
CA PRO A 71 -16.20 -2.34 1.53
C PRO A 71 -17.30 -1.97 0.55
N SER A 72 -17.66 -0.67 0.49
CA SER A 72 -18.67 -0.14 -0.42
C SER A 72 -18.21 -0.03 -1.88
N THR A 73 -16.91 0.12 -2.11
CA THR A 73 -16.36 0.36 -3.46
C THR A 73 -15.39 -0.70 -3.94
N GLY A 74 -14.74 -1.42 -3.02
CA GLY A 74 -13.67 -2.36 -3.35
C GLY A 74 -12.33 -1.73 -3.67
N TYR A 75 -12.18 -0.41 -3.48
CA TYR A 75 -10.95 0.33 -3.73
C TYR A 75 -10.48 1.07 -2.47
N SER A 76 -9.23 1.45 -2.45
CA SER A 76 -8.65 2.26 -1.37
C SER A 76 -9.09 3.72 -1.43
N GLU A 77 -9.65 4.13 -2.53
CA GLU A 77 -10.29 5.43 -2.72
C GLU A 77 -11.80 5.27 -2.60
N ASN A 78 -12.44 6.20 -1.90
CA ASN A 78 -13.90 6.20 -1.78
C ASN A 78 -14.48 7.35 -2.62
N PRO A 79 -15.01 7.05 -3.81
CA PRO A 79 -15.62 8.07 -4.66
C PRO A 79 -17.04 8.46 -4.21
N TYR A 80 -17.65 7.68 -3.31
CA TYR A 80 -19.01 7.95 -2.84
C TYR A 80 -19.03 8.94 -1.69
N ARG A 81 -19.82 9.98 -1.86
CA ARG A 81 -20.11 10.95 -0.81
C ARG A 81 -21.26 10.39 0.05
N SER A 82 -20.95 9.96 1.25
CA SER A 82 -21.98 9.77 2.27
C SER A 82 -22.66 11.12 2.63
N LEU A 83 -23.86 11.07 3.19
CA LEU A 83 -24.53 12.28 3.66
C LEU A 83 -23.67 13.01 4.71
N ALA A 84 -23.02 12.25 5.61
CA ALA A 84 -22.11 12.79 6.62
C ALA A 84 -20.92 13.52 6.00
N GLU A 85 -20.29 12.97 4.94
CA GLU A 85 -19.17 13.61 4.23
C GLU A 85 -19.62 14.90 3.52
N ARG A 86 -20.82 14.93 2.97
CA ARG A 86 -21.38 16.14 2.38
C ARG A 86 -21.58 17.23 3.43
N GLU A 87 -22.03 16.86 4.61
CA GLU A 87 -22.22 17.77 5.73
C GLU A 87 -20.89 18.34 6.24
N ILE A 88 -19.87 17.49 6.41
CA ILE A 88 -18.51 17.91 6.78
C ILE A 88 -17.96 18.92 5.75
N LEU A 89 -18.13 18.65 4.46
CA LEU A 89 -17.67 19.55 3.40
C LEU A 89 -18.43 20.88 3.40
N SER A 90 -19.73 20.87 3.68
CA SER A 90 -20.52 22.11 3.75
C SER A 90 -20.10 22.99 4.91
N GLN A 91 -19.68 22.39 6.02
CA GLN A 91 -19.19 23.12 7.21
C GLN A 91 -17.72 23.56 7.08
N ASN A 92 -16.94 22.91 6.20
CA ASN A 92 -15.53 23.16 6.00
C ASN A 92 -15.20 23.34 4.50
N PRO A 93 -15.52 24.51 3.92
CA PRO A 93 -15.38 24.74 2.48
C PRO A 93 -13.93 24.67 1.96
N ASN A 94 -12.94 24.71 2.85
CA ASN A 94 -11.52 24.60 2.51
C ASN A 94 -11.02 23.16 2.43
N LEU A 95 -11.82 22.17 2.85
CA LEU A 95 -11.45 20.75 2.76
C LEU A 95 -11.86 20.16 1.41
N THR A 96 -10.98 19.36 0.84
CA THR A 96 -11.29 18.57 -0.36
C THR A 96 -11.78 17.18 0.03
N LEU A 97 -12.56 16.54 -0.84
CA LEU A 97 -12.95 15.13 -0.66
C LEU A 97 -11.75 14.19 -0.57
N GLN A 98 -10.70 14.55 -1.27
CA GLN A 98 -9.47 13.78 -1.28
C GLN A 98 -8.81 13.77 0.09
N GLU A 99 -8.79 14.88 0.80
CA GLU A 99 -8.24 15.00 2.16
C GLU A 99 -9.06 14.24 3.19
N ILE A 100 -10.39 14.27 3.07
CA ILE A 100 -11.29 13.52 3.99
C ILE A 100 -11.16 12.01 3.80
N ASN A 101 -11.04 11.57 2.55
CA ASN A 101 -11.02 10.15 2.19
C ASN A 101 -9.60 9.57 2.09
N LEU A 102 -8.57 10.39 2.28
CA LEU A 102 -7.20 9.93 2.24
C LEU A 102 -6.92 8.99 3.42
N ARG A 103 -6.69 7.74 3.10
CA ARG A 103 -6.33 6.69 4.06
C ARG A 103 -4.94 6.13 3.72
N PRO A 104 -3.85 6.75 4.15
CA PRO A 104 -2.50 6.29 3.84
C PRO A 104 -2.24 4.84 4.26
N ASN A 105 -2.90 4.39 5.33
CA ASN A 105 -2.83 3.02 5.83
C ASN A 105 -3.56 1.99 4.95
N TYR A 106 -4.33 2.43 3.95
CA TYR A 106 -4.96 1.53 2.96
C TYR A 106 -4.00 1.15 1.85
N TYR A 107 -2.86 1.83 1.77
CA TYR A 107 -1.82 1.55 0.79
C TYR A 107 -0.64 0.82 1.41
N GLY A 108 0.04 0.01 0.61
CA GLY A 108 1.29 -0.62 0.97
C GLY A 108 2.43 0.37 1.14
N LYS A 109 3.56 -0.13 1.61
CA LYS A 109 4.74 0.71 1.85
C LYS A 109 5.25 1.33 0.54
N PRO A 110 5.59 2.62 0.53
CA PRO A 110 6.23 3.29 -0.61
C PRO A 110 7.63 2.73 -0.85
N ARG A 111 8.26 3.17 -1.93
CA ARG A 111 9.66 2.83 -2.21
C ARG A 111 10.55 3.22 -1.06
N LYS A 112 11.41 2.28 -0.65
CA LYS A 112 12.43 2.51 0.37
C LYS A 112 13.79 2.07 -0.15
N ILE A 113 14.77 2.96 -0.07
CA ILE A 113 16.15 2.69 -0.47
C ILE A 113 17.01 2.66 0.79
N LEU A 114 17.75 1.59 0.97
CA LEU A 114 18.74 1.42 2.04
C LEU A 114 20.10 1.20 1.40
N ILE A 115 21.06 2.02 1.81
CA ILE A 115 22.48 1.88 1.42
C ILE A 115 23.29 1.75 2.70
N GLY A 116 24.23 0.82 2.72
CA GLY A 116 25.08 0.63 3.89
C GLY A 116 26.37 -0.09 3.57
N ILE A 117 27.31 0.04 4.49
CA ILE A 117 28.61 -0.61 4.42
C ILE A 117 28.76 -1.52 5.64
N LYS A 118 29.20 -2.75 5.41
CA LYS A 118 29.53 -3.70 6.46
C LYS A 118 31.02 -3.98 6.40
N PHE A 119 31.70 -3.76 7.51
CA PHE A 119 33.11 -4.09 7.68
C PHE A 119 33.23 -5.46 8.33
N ASN A 120 34.13 -6.29 7.83
CA ASN A 120 34.59 -7.49 8.51
C ASN A 120 36.02 -7.19 8.98
N LEU A 121 36.16 -6.97 10.26
CA LEU A 121 37.46 -6.85 10.95
C LEU A 121 38.04 -8.23 11.18
#